data_2957d0e9f4c996941ae1755fcb27e48a
#
_entry.id   2957d0e9f4c996941ae1755fcb27e48a
#
_cell.length_a   1.000
_cell.length_b   1.000
_cell.length_c   1.000
_cell.angle_alpha   90.00
_cell.angle_beta   90.00
_cell.angle_gamma   90.00
#
_symmetry.space_group_name_H-M   'P 1'
#
loop_
_entity.id
_entity.type
_entity.pdbx_description
1 polymer ?
#
loop_
_entity_poly.entity_id
_entity_poly.type
_entity_poly.pdbx_seq_one_letter_code
_entity_poly.pdbx_strand_id
1 'polypeptide(L)'
;MSEKRRDSKNRILPTILAIVVIIVAIAGLVGLARLLFVGSTPKAPEVNVAREALLSTGAGSSVTMNVRGPIVADENFRSFQIVVSPSSREVKTFTGYLDAVIDEEMLSNNVSAYTEFVHALDKANLT
;
A
#
# COMPACT_ATOMS: atom_id res chain seq x y z
N MET A 1 -58.35 2.78 56.91
CA MET A 1 -57.78 3.77 55.98
C MET A 1 -56.27 3.49 55.79
N SER A 2 -55.89 2.36 55.27
CA SER A 2 -54.46 2.00 55.15
C SER A 2 -54.14 0.95 54.07
N GLU A 3 -54.72 1.04 52.89
CA GLU A 3 -54.45 0.02 51.85
C GLU A 3 -54.02 0.58 50.49
N LYS A 4 -53.82 1.90 50.36
CA LYS A 4 -53.54 2.52 49.07
C LYS A 4 -52.06 2.79 48.76
N ARG A 5 -51.10 2.31 49.58
CA ARG A 5 -49.66 2.57 49.39
C ARG A 5 -48.84 1.38 48.89
N ARG A 6 -49.39 0.20 48.76
CA ARG A 6 -48.64 -0.99 48.32
C ARG A 6 -48.66 -1.21 46.80
N ASP A 7 -49.66 -0.74 46.08
CA ASP A 7 -49.78 -0.95 44.64
C ASP A 7 -48.84 -0.10 43.77
N SER A 8 -48.38 1.04 44.30
CA SER A 8 -47.48 1.94 43.56
C SER A 8 -46.09 1.36 43.41
N LYS A 9 -45.56 0.63 44.40
CA LYS A 9 -44.23 0.02 44.33
C LYS A 9 -44.14 -1.13 43.32
N ASN A 10 -45.25 -1.88 43.14
CA ASN A 10 -45.26 -3.04 42.22
C ASN A 10 -45.35 -2.61 40.73
N ARG A 11 -45.75 -1.39 40.43
CA ARG A 11 -45.76 -0.87 39.04
C ARG A 11 -44.50 -0.13 38.66
N ILE A 12 -43.74 0.38 39.62
CA ILE A 12 -42.48 1.08 39.39
C ILE A 12 -41.36 0.09 39.04
N LEU A 13 -41.37 -1.08 39.64
CA LEU A 13 -40.36 -2.12 39.41
C LEU A 13 -40.31 -2.60 37.95
N PRO A 14 -41.42 -2.98 37.28
CA PRO A 14 -41.39 -3.36 35.88
C PRO A 14 -41.05 -2.22 34.95
N THR A 15 -41.44 -0.97 35.33
CA THR A 15 -41.10 0.22 34.52
C THR A 15 -39.60 0.53 34.58
N ILE A 16 -38.95 0.43 35.74
CA ILE A 16 -37.51 0.58 35.89
C ILE A 16 -36.78 -0.52 35.14
N LEU A 17 -37.25 -1.76 35.23
CA LEU A 17 -36.66 -2.90 34.49
C LEU A 17 -36.72 -2.66 32.97
N ALA A 18 -37.86 -2.20 32.46
CA ALA A 18 -38.02 -1.90 31.06
C ALA A 18 -37.05 -0.79 30.59
N ILE A 19 -36.88 0.25 31.39
CA ILE A 19 -35.93 1.35 31.08
C ILE A 19 -34.49 0.83 31.05
N VAL A 20 -34.11 0.00 32.02
CA VAL A 20 -32.76 -0.59 32.06
C VAL A 20 -32.49 -1.45 30.81
N VAL A 21 -33.46 -2.28 30.41
CA VAL A 21 -33.33 -3.10 29.18
C VAL A 21 -33.17 -2.24 27.95
N ILE A 22 -33.91 -1.15 27.81
CA ILE A 22 -33.78 -0.22 26.69
C ILE A 22 -32.41 0.44 26.68
N ILE A 23 -31.90 0.90 27.81
CA ILE A 23 -30.56 1.50 27.92
C ILE A 23 -29.47 0.51 27.51
N VAL A 24 -29.55 -0.74 27.97
CA VAL A 24 -28.59 -1.79 27.60
C VAL A 24 -28.67 -2.11 26.10
N ALA A 25 -29.87 -2.16 25.53
CA ALA A 25 -30.06 -2.38 24.11
C ALA A 25 -29.45 -1.23 23.26
N ILE A 26 -29.67 0.02 23.66
CA ILE A 26 -29.09 1.17 22.99
C ILE A 26 -27.57 1.18 23.11
N ALA A 27 -27.02 0.91 24.31
CA ALA A 27 -25.59 0.82 24.53
C ALA A 27 -24.95 -0.30 23.69
N GLY A 28 -25.62 -1.45 23.58
CA GLY A 28 -25.21 -2.55 22.73
C GLY A 28 -25.19 -2.19 21.24
N LEU A 29 -26.24 -1.53 20.76
CA LEU A 29 -26.33 -1.04 19.36
C LEU A 29 -25.26 -0.01 19.05
N VAL A 30 -24.99 0.93 19.94
CA VAL A 30 -23.93 1.94 19.78
C VAL A 30 -22.55 1.27 19.80
N GLY A 31 -22.34 0.28 20.67
CA GLY A 31 -21.12 -0.53 20.71
C GLY A 31 -20.88 -1.30 19.41
N LEU A 32 -21.93 -1.94 18.90
CA LEU A 32 -21.88 -2.69 17.63
C LEU A 32 -21.63 -1.75 16.43
N ALA A 33 -22.31 -0.61 16.40
CA ALA A 33 -22.08 0.42 15.38
C ALA A 33 -20.63 0.94 15.43
N ARG A 34 -20.08 1.20 16.60
CA ARG A 34 -18.65 1.55 16.74
C ARG A 34 -17.72 0.44 16.21
N LEU A 35 -18.00 -0.82 16.47
CA LEU A 35 -17.21 -1.94 15.94
C LEU A 35 -17.27 -2.01 14.41
N LEU A 36 -18.41 -1.72 13.81
CA LEU A 36 -18.60 -1.76 12.36
C LEU A 36 -18.09 -0.50 11.63
N PHE A 37 -18.15 0.67 12.28
CA PHE A 37 -17.76 1.95 11.68
C PHE A 37 -16.41 2.49 12.14
N VAL A 38 -15.87 2.06 13.28
CA VAL A 38 -14.53 2.43 13.81
C VAL A 38 -13.49 1.34 13.51
N GLY A 39 -13.88 0.27 12.84
CA GLY A 39 -12.94 -0.71 12.27
C GLY A 39 -12.06 -0.17 11.14
N SER A 40 -12.23 1.09 10.74
CA SER A 40 -11.25 1.85 9.98
C SER A 40 -10.45 2.68 10.97
N THR A 41 -9.45 2.09 11.63
CA THR A 41 -8.29 2.88 12.05
C THR A 41 -7.92 3.74 10.85
N PRO A 42 -7.74 5.08 10.98
CA PRO A 42 -7.12 5.85 9.93
C PRO A 42 -5.80 5.13 9.66
N LYS A 43 -5.73 4.46 8.49
CA LYS A 43 -4.51 3.84 8.00
C LYS A 43 -3.51 4.99 8.05
N ALA A 44 -2.51 4.90 8.93
CA ALA A 44 -1.40 5.83 8.91
C ALA A 44 -1.02 5.95 7.44
N PRO A 45 -0.70 7.16 6.91
CA PRO A 45 -0.34 7.29 5.50
C PRO A 45 0.63 6.17 5.23
N GLU A 46 0.25 5.23 4.36
CA GLU A 46 1.17 4.17 3.94
C GLU A 46 2.34 4.93 3.35
N VAL A 47 3.41 5.03 4.15
CA VAL A 47 4.69 5.43 3.62
C VAL A 47 4.94 4.44 2.50
N ASN A 48 4.89 4.91 1.26
CA ASN A 48 5.13 4.05 0.12
C ASN A 48 6.61 3.68 0.16
N VAL A 49 6.90 2.57 0.83
CA VAL A 49 8.27 2.07 1.03
C VAL A 49 8.98 1.90 -0.32
N ALA A 50 8.23 1.54 -1.37
CA ALA A 50 8.76 1.44 -2.72
C ALA A 50 9.17 2.81 -3.27
N ARG A 51 8.37 3.85 -3.02
CA ARG A 51 8.69 5.22 -3.41
C ARG A 51 9.90 5.77 -2.65
N GLU A 52 9.98 5.55 -1.34
CA GLU A 52 11.14 5.96 -0.54
C GLU A 52 12.40 5.21 -0.97
N ALA A 53 12.29 3.90 -1.25
CA ALA A 53 13.39 3.11 -1.76
C ALA A 53 13.86 3.62 -3.13
N LEU A 54 12.93 4.01 -4.02
CA LEU A 54 13.25 4.58 -5.33
C LEU A 54 14.02 5.91 -5.18
N LEU A 55 13.53 6.81 -4.32
CA LEU A 55 14.14 8.13 -4.10
C LEU A 55 15.43 8.06 -3.29
N SER A 56 15.78 6.89 -2.74
CA SER A 56 17.04 6.69 -2.04
C SER A 56 18.22 6.78 -3.02
N THR A 57 19.18 7.65 -2.69
CA THR A 57 20.45 7.78 -3.44
C THR A 57 21.62 7.08 -2.74
N GLY A 58 21.30 6.22 -1.76
CA GLY A 58 22.30 5.47 -1.00
C GLY A 58 23.06 4.45 -1.85
N ALA A 59 24.18 4.01 -1.32
CA ALA A 59 24.97 2.94 -1.94
C ALA A 59 24.11 1.66 -2.05
N GLY A 60 24.05 1.11 -3.26
CA GLY A 60 23.22 -0.06 -3.58
C GLY A 60 21.83 0.23 -4.13
N SER A 61 21.39 1.49 -4.17
CA SER A 61 20.16 1.86 -4.87
C SER A 61 20.35 1.72 -6.38
N SER A 62 19.37 1.10 -7.05
CA SER A 62 19.35 1.00 -8.51
C SER A 62 17.92 0.86 -9.04
N VAL A 63 17.73 1.31 -10.25
CA VAL A 63 16.50 1.12 -11.02
C VAL A 63 16.80 0.21 -12.19
N THR A 64 16.03 -0.85 -12.34
CA THR A 64 16.15 -1.79 -13.44
C THR A 64 14.89 -1.72 -14.31
N MET A 65 15.10 -1.52 -15.61
CA MET A 65 14.04 -1.55 -16.61
C MET A 65 14.31 -2.68 -17.61
N ASN A 66 13.31 -3.54 -17.81
CA ASN A 66 13.36 -4.61 -18.79
C ASN A 66 12.36 -4.29 -19.92
N VAL A 67 12.85 -4.29 -21.13
CA VAL A 67 12.05 -4.10 -22.35
C VAL A 67 12.11 -5.36 -23.17
N ARG A 68 10.96 -5.98 -23.41
CA ARG A 68 10.84 -7.18 -24.23
C ARG A 68 10.23 -6.82 -25.58
N GLY A 69 10.80 -7.37 -26.63
CA GLY A 69 10.28 -7.23 -27.99
C GLY A 69 8.98 -8.01 -28.22
N PRO A 70 8.41 -7.92 -29.42
CA PRO A 70 7.22 -8.66 -29.79
C PRO A 70 7.48 -10.18 -29.77
N ILE A 71 6.40 -10.94 -29.68
CA ILE A 71 6.48 -12.40 -29.78
C ILE A 71 6.78 -12.80 -31.23
N VAL A 72 7.97 -13.31 -31.45
CA VAL A 72 8.51 -13.75 -32.76
C VAL A 72 9.25 -15.07 -32.59
N ALA A 73 9.81 -15.62 -33.68
CA ALA A 73 10.68 -16.79 -33.57
C ALA A 73 11.91 -16.50 -32.67
N ASP A 74 12.41 -17.50 -31.97
CA ASP A 74 13.45 -17.35 -30.93
C ASP A 74 14.70 -16.61 -31.45
N GLU A 75 15.15 -16.94 -32.64
CA GLU A 75 16.30 -16.30 -33.28
C GLU A 75 16.10 -14.80 -33.59
N ASN A 76 14.86 -14.35 -33.69
CA ASN A 76 14.48 -12.96 -33.98
C ASN A 76 14.08 -12.18 -32.72
N PHE A 77 13.91 -12.89 -31.59
CA PHE A 77 13.53 -12.26 -30.33
C PHE A 77 14.70 -11.44 -29.79
N ARG A 78 14.38 -10.21 -29.35
CA ARG A 78 15.33 -9.29 -28.71
C ARG A 78 14.69 -8.69 -27.47
N SER A 79 15.52 -8.54 -26.44
CA SER A 79 15.14 -7.82 -25.21
C SER A 79 16.31 -6.96 -24.73
N PHE A 80 15.99 -5.97 -23.92
CA PHE A 80 16.96 -5.04 -23.34
C PHE A 80 16.75 -4.97 -21.85
N GLN A 81 17.83 -4.90 -21.10
CA GLN A 81 17.84 -4.55 -19.70
C GLN A 81 18.66 -3.29 -19.51
N ILE A 82 18.10 -2.32 -18.81
CA ILE A 82 18.80 -1.10 -18.44
C ILE A 82 18.83 -1.04 -16.93
N VAL A 83 20.03 -0.92 -16.37
CA VAL A 83 20.24 -0.75 -14.92
C VAL A 83 20.89 0.62 -14.70
N VAL A 84 20.25 1.44 -13.88
CA VAL A 84 20.75 2.78 -13.53
C VAL A 84 20.99 2.83 -12.03
N SER A 85 22.19 3.17 -11.64
CA SER A 85 22.61 3.38 -10.25
C SER A 85 23.19 4.78 -10.06
N PRO A 86 23.46 5.23 -8.83
CA PRO A 86 24.15 6.51 -8.59
C PRO A 86 25.54 6.59 -9.21
N SER A 87 26.20 5.47 -9.48
CA SER A 87 27.59 5.41 -9.97
C SER A 87 27.72 4.88 -11.40
N SER A 88 26.74 4.14 -11.91
CA SER A 88 26.83 3.48 -13.22
C SER A 88 25.49 3.42 -13.93
N ARG A 89 25.57 3.28 -15.25
CA ARG A 89 24.45 2.95 -16.15
C ARG A 89 24.91 1.77 -16.99
N GLU A 90 24.11 0.74 -17.02
CA GLU A 90 24.40 -0.50 -17.74
C GLU A 90 23.27 -0.81 -18.70
N VAL A 91 23.59 -1.17 -19.92
CA VAL A 91 22.62 -1.64 -20.93
C VAL A 91 23.08 -3.01 -21.41
N LYS A 92 22.18 -3.99 -21.29
CA LYS A 92 22.36 -5.33 -21.83
C LYS A 92 21.35 -5.60 -22.92
N THR A 93 21.81 -6.16 -24.02
CA THR A 93 20.97 -6.63 -25.12
C THR A 93 21.00 -8.15 -25.13
N PHE A 94 19.84 -8.75 -25.23
CA PHE A 94 19.67 -10.21 -25.24
C PHE A 94 19.03 -10.67 -26.53
N THR A 95 19.33 -11.89 -26.92
CA THR A 95 18.68 -12.63 -27.99
C THR A 95 18.05 -13.92 -27.47
N GLY A 96 16.95 -14.32 -28.11
CA GLY A 96 16.22 -15.52 -27.76
C GLY A 96 15.46 -15.40 -26.43
N TYR A 97 14.56 -16.34 -26.20
CA TYR A 97 13.73 -16.38 -24.99
C TYR A 97 14.49 -16.84 -23.73
N LEU A 98 15.72 -17.36 -23.89
CA LEU A 98 16.61 -17.73 -22.79
C LEU A 98 17.54 -16.58 -22.38
N ASP A 99 17.32 -15.38 -22.91
CA ASP A 99 18.03 -14.15 -22.54
C ASP A 99 19.57 -14.30 -22.70
N ALA A 100 20.03 -14.85 -23.84
CA ALA A 100 21.45 -14.91 -24.16
C ALA A 100 21.98 -13.50 -24.43
N VAL A 101 22.98 -13.05 -23.67
CA VAL A 101 23.59 -11.73 -23.82
C VAL A 101 24.34 -11.66 -25.15
N ILE A 102 24.06 -10.67 -25.96
CA ILE A 102 24.75 -10.40 -27.23
C ILE A 102 25.55 -9.10 -27.21
N ASP A 103 25.19 -8.19 -26.32
CA ASP A 103 25.90 -6.93 -26.16
C ASP A 103 25.71 -6.38 -24.74
N GLU A 104 26.75 -5.74 -24.20
CA GLU A 104 26.73 -5.13 -22.87
C GLU A 104 27.59 -3.87 -22.88
N GLU A 105 27.01 -2.75 -22.46
CA GLU A 105 27.72 -1.49 -22.32
C GLU A 105 27.52 -0.92 -20.91
N MET A 106 28.63 -0.50 -20.30
CA MET A 106 28.62 0.14 -18.98
C MET A 106 29.20 1.55 -19.08
N LEU A 107 28.46 2.52 -18.60
CA LEU A 107 28.84 3.93 -18.55
C LEU A 107 28.85 4.43 -17.10
N SER A 108 29.72 5.38 -16.81
CA SER A 108 29.70 6.06 -15.52
C SER A 108 28.43 6.90 -15.35
N ASN A 109 28.01 7.04 -14.13
CA ASN A 109 26.92 7.93 -13.72
C ASN A 109 27.37 8.81 -12.56
N ASN A 110 26.52 9.72 -12.11
CA ASN A 110 26.73 10.51 -10.91
C ASN A 110 25.42 10.65 -10.13
N VAL A 111 25.55 10.93 -8.82
CA VAL A 111 24.40 11.03 -7.91
C VAL A 111 23.37 12.06 -8.38
N SER A 112 23.82 13.21 -8.91
CA SER A 112 22.91 14.27 -9.36
C SER A 112 22.04 13.79 -10.53
N ALA A 113 22.64 13.16 -11.54
CA ALA A 113 21.90 12.62 -12.68
C ALA A 113 20.95 11.48 -12.28
N TYR A 114 21.38 10.63 -11.34
CA TYR A 114 20.51 9.59 -10.79
C TYR A 114 19.32 10.19 -10.03
N THR A 115 19.55 11.21 -9.21
CA THR A 115 18.49 11.91 -8.46
C THR A 115 17.45 12.50 -9.40
N GLU A 116 17.86 13.20 -10.45
CA GLU A 116 16.94 13.75 -11.45
C GLU A 116 16.14 12.65 -12.16
N PHE A 117 16.80 11.55 -12.48
CA PHE A 117 16.16 10.40 -13.12
C PHE A 117 15.07 9.78 -12.23
N VAL A 118 15.36 9.50 -10.96
CA VAL A 118 14.37 8.89 -10.06
C VAL A 118 13.21 9.84 -9.73
N HIS A 119 13.47 11.14 -9.63
CA HIS A 119 12.41 12.15 -9.51
C HIS A 119 11.52 12.23 -10.75
N ALA A 120 12.10 12.07 -11.93
CA ALA A 120 11.32 12.01 -13.18
C ALA A 120 10.41 10.77 -13.21
N LEU A 121 10.90 9.61 -12.75
CA LEU A 121 10.11 8.39 -12.63
C LEU A 121 8.96 8.55 -11.61
N ASP A 122 9.24 9.14 -10.45
CA ASP A 122 8.22 9.42 -9.43
C ASP A 122 7.14 10.35 -9.99
N LYS A 123 7.53 11.42 -10.70
CA LYS A 123 6.60 12.35 -11.35
C LYS A 123 5.77 11.70 -12.44
N ALA A 124 6.33 10.71 -13.12
CA ALA A 124 5.62 9.91 -14.14
C ALA A 124 4.71 8.82 -13.53
N ASN A 125 4.68 8.70 -12.20
CA ASN A 125 3.90 7.71 -11.46
C ASN A 125 4.27 6.26 -11.83
N LEU A 126 5.57 6.02 -12.03
CA LEU A 126 6.15 4.70 -12.35
C LEU A 126 6.72 3.98 -11.12
N THR A 127 6.09 4.21 -9.96
CA THR A 127 6.51 3.67 -8.65
C THR A 127 5.47 2.72 -8.08
#